data_cf144eaadbb991d4be1c604d8e5e3ead
#
_entry.id   cf144eaadbb991d4be1c604d8e5e3ead
#
_cell.length_a   1.000
_cell.length_b   1.000
_cell.length_c   1.000
_cell.angle_alpha   90.00
_cell.angle_beta   90.00
_cell.angle_gamma   90.00
#
_symmetry.space_group_name_H-M   'P 1'
#
loop_
_entity.id
_entity.type
_entity.pdbx_description
1 polymer ?
#
loop_
_entity_poly.entity_id
_entity_poly.type
_entity_poly.pdbx_seq_one_letter_code
_entity_poly.pdbx_strand_id
1 'polypeptide(L)'
;MAVGGAECYAFIPPSIPGLGVTSGVSVEVQDLEGRGTAYLLENAERLMDSLRKSPSVASVTTQFDAGVPQRRLRIDKQQALAAGVDLGTLYGELTTLLGGTYINNFTRFGKLYQTYVQAAPDYRLDRRSLDSYYVTSASGESVPVASLVEVADTVGVEYVSQFNLYRSVSLT
;
A
#
# COMPACT_ATOMS: atom_id res chain seq x y z
N MET A 1 24.78 -8.52 -9.13
CA MET A 1 25.11 -7.20 -9.73
C MET A 1 24.29 -6.15 -9.02
N ALA A 2 24.93 -5.23 -8.35
CA ALA A 2 24.22 -4.09 -7.76
C ALA A 2 24.05 -3.03 -8.86
N VAL A 3 22.82 -2.76 -9.22
CA VAL A 3 22.46 -1.60 -10.05
C VAL A 3 22.18 -0.48 -9.06
N GLY A 4 22.86 0.66 -9.18
CA GLY A 4 22.66 1.78 -8.24
C GLY A 4 21.19 2.20 -8.17
N GLY A 5 20.59 2.12 -6.97
CA GLY A 5 19.19 2.49 -6.73
C GLY A 5 18.15 1.39 -6.96
N ALA A 6 18.57 0.14 -7.22
CA ALA A 6 17.65 -1.00 -7.34
C ALA A 6 18.25 -2.26 -6.73
N GLU A 7 17.43 -3.05 -6.03
CA GLU A 7 17.74 -4.41 -5.63
C GLU A 7 17.22 -5.39 -6.69
N CYS A 8 18.11 -6.25 -7.17
CA CYS A 8 17.77 -7.23 -8.21
C CYS A 8 17.85 -8.64 -7.63
N TYR A 9 16.77 -9.39 -7.74
CA TYR A 9 16.69 -10.80 -7.37
C TYR A 9 16.55 -11.67 -8.62
N ALA A 10 17.39 -12.69 -8.75
CA ALA A 10 17.30 -13.69 -9.80
C ALA A 10 16.79 -15.01 -9.22
N PHE A 11 15.74 -15.56 -9.79
CA PHE A 11 15.16 -16.83 -9.37
C PHE A 11 15.35 -17.88 -10.47
N ILE A 12 15.66 -19.11 -10.04
CA ILE A 12 15.65 -20.27 -10.93
C ILE A 12 14.23 -20.84 -10.87
N PRO A 13 13.50 -20.94 -11.97
CA PRO A 13 12.19 -21.55 -11.97
C PRO A 13 12.28 -23.03 -11.57
N PRO A 14 11.25 -23.59 -10.90
CA PRO A 14 11.23 -25.01 -10.54
C PRO A 14 11.27 -25.89 -11.77
N SER A 15 11.94 -27.03 -11.67
CA SER A 15 12.11 -27.99 -12.77
C SER A 15 10.78 -28.63 -13.23
N ILE A 16 9.71 -28.53 -12.43
CA ILE A 16 8.40 -29.06 -12.75
C ILE A 16 7.41 -27.89 -12.86
N PRO A 17 6.82 -27.63 -14.04
CA PRO A 17 5.78 -26.61 -14.20
C PRO A 17 4.58 -26.86 -13.29
N GLY A 18 4.12 -25.82 -12.57
CA GLY A 18 2.94 -25.91 -11.70
C GLY A 18 3.23 -26.15 -10.21
N LEU A 19 4.48 -26.38 -9.81
CA LEU A 19 4.89 -26.51 -8.40
C LEU A 19 5.31 -25.20 -7.72
N GLY A 20 4.80 -24.07 -8.19
CA GLY A 20 5.13 -22.74 -7.65
C GLY A 20 6.01 -21.91 -8.56
N VAL A 21 6.41 -20.74 -8.10
CA VAL A 21 7.19 -19.75 -8.87
C VAL A 21 8.69 -19.89 -8.61
N THR A 22 9.06 -20.47 -7.46
CA THR A 22 10.45 -20.68 -7.02
C THR A 22 10.64 -22.12 -6.54
N SER A 23 11.86 -22.68 -6.71
CA SER A 23 12.25 -23.95 -6.12
C SER A 23 12.57 -23.72 -4.63
N GLY A 24 12.09 -24.60 -3.75
CA GLY A 24 12.39 -24.55 -2.32
C GLY A 24 11.21 -24.90 -1.43
N VAL A 25 11.35 -24.58 -0.15
CA VAL A 25 10.31 -24.75 0.87
C VAL A 25 9.73 -23.37 1.16
N SER A 26 8.39 -23.26 1.12
CA SER A 26 7.69 -22.05 1.57
C SER A 26 7.21 -22.25 3.01
N VAL A 27 7.47 -21.25 3.85
CA VAL A 27 7.07 -21.24 5.27
C VAL A 27 6.20 -20.02 5.53
N GLU A 28 5.00 -20.22 6.06
CA GLU A 28 4.08 -19.14 6.44
C GLU A 28 4.23 -18.84 7.95
N VAL A 29 4.75 -17.66 8.26
CA VAL A 29 4.79 -17.14 9.63
C VAL A 29 3.50 -16.39 9.91
N GLN A 30 2.73 -16.83 10.90
CA GLN A 30 1.39 -16.31 11.17
C GLN A 30 1.32 -15.60 12.52
N ASP A 31 0.58 -14.49 12.58
CA ASP A 31 0.22 -13.80 13.82
C ASP A 31 -1.12 -14.33 14.35
N LEU A 32 -1.06 -15.38 15.16
CA LEU A 32 -2.25 -16.02 15.73
C LEU A 32 -2.89 -15.20 16.87
N GLU A 33 -2.11 -14.32 17.50
CA GLU A 33 -2.55 -13.53 18.65
C GLU A 33 -3.05 -12.13 18.27
N GLY A 34 -2.92 -11.74 17.00
CA GLY A 34 -3.36 -10.42 16.53
C GLY A 34 -2.52 -9.26 17.04
N ARG A 35 -1.24 -9.49 17.35
CA ARG A 35 -0.31 -8.46 17.85
C ARG A 35 0.08 -7.40 16.82
N GLY A 36 -0.24 -7.65 15.55
CA GLY A 36 -0.06 -6.70 14.48
C GLY A 36 1.19 -6.92 13.63
N THR A 37 1.26 -6.14 12.56
CA THR A 37 2.25 -6.33 11.48
C THR A 37 3.68 -6.13 11.92
N ALA A 38 3.94 -5.16 12.82
CA ALA A 38 5.29 -4.91 13.33
C ALA A 38 5.85 -6.10 14.13
N TYR A 39 5.01 -6.70 15.00
CA TYR A 39 5.38 -7.89 15.75
C TYR A 39 5.61 -9.10 14.83
N LEU A 40 4.76 -9.29 13.84
CA LEU A 40 4.88 -10.35 12.86
C LEU A 40 6.19 -10.23 12.08
N LEU A 41 6.53 -9.03 11.62
CA LEU A 41 7.76 -8.75 10.89
C LEU A 41 9.00 -9.04 11.74
N GLU A 42 9.06 -8.52 12.96
CA GLU A 42 10.19 -8.74 13.89
C GLU A 42 10.45 -10.24 14.08
N ASN A 43 9.40 -11.05 14.25
CA ASN A 43 9.55 -12.48 14.43
C ASN A 43 9.91 -13.21 13.13
N ALA A 44 9.39 -12.76 11.99
CA ALA A 44 9.79 -13.28 10.69
C ALA A 44 11.28 -13.01 10.41
N GLU A 45 11.79 -11.82 10.71
CA GLU A 45 13.22 -11.46 10.59
C GLU A 45 14.09 -12.32 11.51
N ARG A 46 13.70 -12.51 12.77
CA ARG A 46 14.41 -13.39 13.70
C ARG A 46 14.48 -14.84 13.19
N LEU A 47 13.40 -15.33 12.61
CA LEU A 47 13.37 -16.66 12.01
C LEU A 47 14.28 -16.72 10.78
N MET A 48 14.23 -15.74 9.90
CA MET A 48 15.13 -15.66 8.73
C MET A 48 16.60 -15.67 9.16
N ASP A 49 16.95 -14.88 10.18
CA ASP A 49 18.32 -14.82 10.69
C ASP A 49 18.79 -16.16 11.30
N SER A 50 17.88 -16.89 11.92
CA SER A 50 18.16 -18.25 12.43
C SER A 50 18.33 -19.24 11.29
N LEU A 51 17.49 -19.16 10.27
CA LEU A 51 17.58 -20.02 9.08
C LEU A 51 18.87 -19.78 8.29
N ARG A 52 19.29 -18.53 8.12
CA ARG A 52 20.55 -18.16 7.44
C ARG A 52 21.80 -18.76 8.11
N LYS A 53 21.74 -19.05 9.41
CA LYS A 53 22.84 -19.68 10.15
C LYS A 53 22.88 -21.20 9.98
N SER A 54 21.84 -21.80 9.43
CA SER A 54 21.76 -23.25 9.22
C SER A 54 22.55 -23.67 7.98
N PRO A 55 23.43 -24.66 8.06
CA PRO A 55 24.18 -25.15 6.90
C PRO A 55 23.28 -25.85 5.85
N SER A 56 22.04 -26.19 6.20
CA SER A 56 21.08 -26.83 5.31
C SER A 56 20.25 -25.84 4.51
N VAL A 57 20.37 -24.53 4.77
CA VAL A 57 19.62 -23.47 4.10
C VAL A 57 20.58 -22.68 3.22
N ALA A 58 20.35 -22.72 1.92
CA ALA A 58 21.18 -21.98 0.96
C ALA A 58 20.85 -20.47 0.95
N SER A 59 19.56 -20.15 1.02
CA SER A 59 19.07 -18.76 1.11
C SER A 59 17.69 -18.75 1.73
N VAL A 60 17.31 -17.62 2.31
CA VAL A 60 15.94 -17.35 2.75
C VAL A 60 15.60 -15.91 2.39
N THR A 61 14.47 -15.75 1.72
CA THR A 61 13.95 -14.46 1.23
C THR A 61 12.48 -14.28 1.57
N THR A 62 12.02 -13.05 1.61
CA THR A 62 10.62 -12.69 1.69
C THR A 62 10.32 -11.57 0.72
N GLN A 63 9.11 -11.53 0.19
CA GLN A 63 8.60 -10.41 -0.61
C GLN A 63 7.87 -9.38 0.27
N PHE A 64 7.76 -9.65 1.56
CA PHE A 64 7.12 -8.74 2.50
C PHE A 64 8.08 -7.58 2.83
N ASP A 65 7.65 -6.36 2.52
CA ASP A 65 8.39 -5.13 2.83
C ASP A 65 7.53 -4.21 3.69
N ALA A 66 8.07 -3.81 4.83
CA ALA A 66 7.46 -2.84 5.73
C ALA A 66 8.11 -1.44 5.64
N GLY A 67 9.14 -1.31 4.82
CA GLY A 67 9.88 -0.06 4.60
C GLY A 67 9.38 0.77 3.42
N VAL A 68 8.22 0.44 2.86
CA VAL A 68 7.68 1.17 1.69
C VAL A 68 7.36 2.61 2.07
N PRO A 69 7.97 3.61 1.40
CA PRO A 69 7.66 5.02 1.64
C PRO A 69 6.19 5.33 1.36
N GLN A 70 5.53 5.92 2.33
CA GLN A 70 4.11 6.27 2.24
C GLN A 70 3.90 7.71 2.69
N ARG A 71 2.81 8.31 2.24
CA ARG A 71 2.32 9.61 2.73
C ARG A 71 1.03 9.41 3.49
N ARG A 72 1.01 9.86 4.73
CA ARG A 72 -0.18 9.86 5.57
C ARG A 72 -0.83 11.22 5.52
N LEU A 73 -2.09 11.25 5.09
CA LEU A 73 -2.93 12.44 5.18
C LEU A 73 -3.63 12.46 6.52
N ARG A 74 -3.47 13.54 7.26
CA ARG A 74 -4.10 13.79 8.54
C ARG A 74 -5.06 14.96 8.39
N ILE A 75 -6.35 14.68 8.50
CA ILE A 75 -7.39 15.72 8.38
C ILE A 75 -7.57 16.38 9.73
N ASP A 76 -7.50 17.71 9.77
CA ASP A 76 -7.95 18.51 10.91
C ASP A 76 -9.48 18.61 10.87
N LYS A 77 -10.11 17.71 11.63
CA LYS A 77 -11.56 17.62 11.69
C LYS A 77 -12.22 18.86 12.29
N GLN A 78 -11.54 19.51 13.25
CA GLN A 78 -12.08 20.71 13.91
C GLN A 78 -12.07 21.90 12.92
N GLN A 79 -10.98 22.05 12.19
CA GLN A 79 -10.86 23.08 11.18
C GLN A 79 -11.82 22.85 10.00
N ALA A 80 -11.98 21.60 9.54
CA ALA A 80 -12.94 21.27 8.50
C ALA A 80 -14.37 21.63 8.91
N LEU A 81 -14.79 21.24 10.11
CA LEU A 81 -16.12 21.56 10.63
C LEU A 81 -16.32 23.07 10.84
N ALA A 82 -15.30 23.79 11.34
CA ALA A 82 -15.34 25.25 11.49
C ALA A 82 -15.45 25.97 10.15
N ALA A 83 -14.85 25.43 9.10
CA ALA A 83 -14.98 25.92 7.72
C ALA A 83 -16.30 25.51 7.04
N GLY A 84 -17.18 24.80 7.74
CA GLY A 84 -18.45 24.31 7.20
C GLY A 84 -18.28 23.19 6.16
N VAL A 85 -17.17 22.48 6.19
CA VAL A 85 -16.89 21.37 5.26
C VAL A 85 -17.37 20.05 5.88
N ASP A 86 -18.21 19.32 5.13
CA ASP A 86 -18.61 17.99 5.53
C ASP A 86 -17.45 17.00 5.39
N LEU A 87 -17.16 16.26 6.47
CA LEU A 87 -16.05 15.30 6.49
C LEU A 87 -16.22 14.17 5.49
N GLY A 88 -17.44 13.69 5.27
CA GLY A 88 -17.74 12.64 4.29
C GLY A 88 -17.41 13.09 2.87
N THR A 89 -17.82 14.30 2.52
CA THR A 89 -17.49 14.94 1.24
C THR A 89 -15.98 15.11 1.09
N LEU A 90 -15.28 15.63 2.09
CA LEU A 90 -13.82 15.79 2.06
C LEU A 90 -13.09 14.46 1.86
N TYR A 91 -13.46 13.42 2.60
CA TYR A 91 -12.88 12.08 2.41
C TYR A 91 -13.19 11.50 1.04
N GLY A 92 -14.41 11.66 0.54
CA GLY A 92 -14.84 11.19 -0.78
C GLY A 92 -14.06 11.85 -1.91
N GLU A 93 -13.89 13.17 -1.85
CA GLU A 93 -13.12 13.93 -2.85
C GLU A 93 -11.64 13.54 -2.82
N LEU A 94 -11.00 13.47 -1.64
CA LEU A 94 -9.61 13.03 -1.51
C LEU A 94 -9.41 11.61 -2.04
N THR A 95 -10.32 10.70 -1.74
CA THR A 95 -10.28 9.32 -2.25
C THR A 95 -10.37 9.31 -3.78
N THR A 96 -11.27 10.09 -4.34
CA THR A 96 -11.46 10.18 -5.80
C THR A 96 -10.25 10.80 -6.49
N LEU A 97 -9.74 11.91 -5.96
CA LEU A 97 -8.64 12.65 -6.57
C LEU A 97 -7.31 11.89 -6.49
N LEU A 98 -7.01 11.29 -5.34
CA LEU A 98 -5.73 10.63 -5.10
C LEU A 98 -5.74 9.14 -5.44
N GLY A 99 -6.80 8.43 -5.06
CA GLY A 99 -6.91 6.98 -5.21
C GLY A 99 -7.66 6.52 -6.46
N GLY A 100 -8.57 7.35 -6.93
CA GLY A 100 -9.51 7.01 -8.01
C GLY A 100 -10.78 6.33 -7.50
N THR A 101 -11.90 6.70 -8.09
CA THR A 101 -13.20 6.12 -7.80
C THR A 101 -13.74 5.40 -9.03
N TYR A 102 -14.15 4.16 -8.83
CA TYR A 102 -14.83 3.38 -9.85
C TYR A 102 -16.20 3.99 -10.15
N ILE A 103 -16.50 4.19 -11.44
CA ILE A 103 -17.76 4.78 -11.91
C ILE A 103 -18.66 3.70 -12.52
N ASN A 104 -18.17 3.01 -13.54
CA ASN A 104 -18.93 1.97 -14.24
C ASN A 104 -18.04 1.06 -15.08
N ASN A 105 -18.69 0.06 -15.70
CA ASN A 105 -18.10 -0.76 -16.75
C ASN A 105 -18.65 -0.38 -18.11
N PHE A 106 -17.85 -0.50 -19.15
CA PHE A 106 -18.32 -0.46 -20.53
C PHE A 106 -17.70 -1.62 -21.35
N THR A 107 -18.44 -2.09 -22.34
CA THR A 107 -18.00 -3.15 -23.23
C THR A 107 -17.52 -2.54 -24.55
N ARG A 108 -16.31 -2.88 -24.96
CA ARG A 108 -15.73 -2.50 -26.25
C ARG A 108 -14.93 -3.65 -26.83
N PHE A 109 -15.11 -3.95 -28.10
CA PHE A 109 -14.42 -5.05 -28.80
C PHE A 109 -14.57 -6.42 -28.10
N GLY A 110 -15.76 -6.70 -27.52
CA GLY A 110 -16.00 -7.95 -26.80
C GLY A 110 -15.31 -8.08 -25.44
N LYS A 111 -14.67 -7.03 -24.94
CA LYS A 111 -14.02 -6.97 -23.62
C LYS A 111 -14.71 -5.98 -22.71
N LEU A 112 -14.77 -6.32 -21.44
CA LEU A 112 -15.29 -5.45 -20.38
C LEU A 112 -14.16 -4.57 -19.85
N TYR A 113 -14.37 -3.25 -19.84
CA TYR A 113 -13.44 -2.26 -19.30
C TYR A 113 -14.08 -1.56 -18.10
N GLN A 114 -13.26 -1.33 -17.07
CA GLN A 114 -13.68 -0.55 -15.91
C GLN A 114 -13.29 0.92 -16.11
N THR A 115 -14.19 1.82 -15.73
CA THR A 115 -13.97 3.26 -15.77
C THR A 115 -13.68 3.77 -14.36
N TYR A 116 -12.56 4.45 -14.20
CA TYR A 116 -12.19 5.14 -12.97
C TYR A 116 -12.00 6.63 -13.23
N VAL A 117 -12.40 7.45 -12.27
CA VAL A 117 -12.12 8.90 -12.24
C VAL A 117 -11.09 9.17 -11.17
N GLN A 118 -10.04 9.89 -11.52
CA GLN A 118 -8.98 10.35 -10.61
C GLN A 118 -8.33 11.63 -11.14
N ALA A 119 -7.59 12.34 -10.30
CA ALA A 119 -6.80 13.47 -10.76
C ALA A 119 -5.74 13.03 -11.77
N ALA A 120 -5.41 13.88 -12.74
CA ALA A 120 -4.31 13.62 -13.67
C ALA A 120 -2.97 13.47 -12.90
N PRO A 121 -1.99 12.69 -13.44
CA PRO A 121 -0.75 12.39 -12.74
C PRO A 121 -0.07 13.62 -12.15
N ASP A 122 0.03 14.72 -12.91
CA ASP A 122 0.70 15.96 -12.50
C ASP A 122 0.08 16.61 -11.26
N TYR A 123 -1.19 16.33 -10.99
CA TYR A 123 -1.94 16.85 -9.84
C TYR A 123 -2.00 15.89 -8.65
N ARG A 124 -1.31 14.74 -8.67
CA ARG A 124 -1.29 13.76 -7.55
C ARG A 124 0.08 13.21 -7.19
N LEU A 125 1.13 13.60 -7.93
CA LEU A 125 2.48 13.07 -7.72
C LEU A 125 3.22 13.74 -6.55
N ASP A 126 2.94 15.01 -6.26
CA ASP A 126 3.66 15.77 -5.28
C ASP A 126 2.74 16.27 -4.14
N ARG A 127 3.36 16.56 -2.98
CA ARG A 127 2.71 17.20 -1.84
C ARG A 127 2.03 18.52 -2.24
N ARG A 128 2.66 19.29 -3.12
CA ARG A 128 2.14 20.56 -3.66
C ARG A 128 0.85 20.40 -4.47
N SER A 129 0.53 19.19 -4.90
CA SER A 129 -0.71 18.93 -5.62
C SER A 129 -1.95 19.22 -4.77
N LEU A 130 -1.85 19.08 -3.44
CA LEU A 130 -2.95 19.41 -2.52
C LEU A 130 -3.30 20.90 -2.50
N ASP A 131 -2.36 21.79 -2.85
CA ASP A 131 -2.59 23.22 -2.93
C ASP A 131 -3.57 23.58 -4.05
N SER A 132 -3.74 22.69 -5.02
CA SER A 132 -4.65 22.86 -6.16
C SER A 132 -6.04 22.27 -5.91
N TYR A 133 -6.26 21.62 -4.76
CA TYR A 133 -7.53 20.97 -4.46
C TYR A 133 -8.40 21.89 -3.58
N TYR A 134 -9.67 21.91 -3.91
CA TYR A 134 -10.69 22.67 -3.19
C TYR A 134 -11.89 21.79 -2.91
N VAL A 135 -12.50 21.99 -1.76
CA VAL A 135 -13.75 21.35 -1.36
C VAL A 135 -14.81 22.42 -1.12
N THR A 136 -16.06 22.13 -1.45
CA THR A 136 -17.16 23.06 -1.27
C THR A 136 -17.72 22.94 0.13
N SER A 137 -17.80 24.07 0.87
CA SER A 137 -18.45 24.14 2.17
C SER A 137 -20.00 24.11 2.06
N ALA A 138 -20.68 23.95 3.18
CA ALA A 138 -22.15 24.00 3.24
C ALA A 138 -22.72 25.37 2.82
N SER A 139 -21.94 26.45 2.92
CA SER A 139 -22.31 27.79 2.44
C SER A 139 -22.08 27.97 0.94
N GLY A 140 -21.50 27.00 0.24
CA GLY A 140 -21.12 27.07 -1.17
C GLY A 140 -19.77 27.74 -1.44
N GLU A 141 -19.00 28.02 -0.38
CA GLU A 141 -17.66 28.59 -0.52
C GLU A 141 -16.63 27.51 -0.83
N SER A 142 -15.62 27.89 -1.63
CA SER A 142 -14.52 27.00 -2.00
C SER A 142 -13.40 27.08 -0.96
N VAL A 143 -13.16 25.99 -0.25
CA VAL A 143 -12.15 25.89 0.82
C VAL A 143 -10.94 25.10 0.32
N PRO A 144 -9.70 25.63 0.42
CA PRO A 144 -8.51 24.91 0.00
C PRO A 144 -8.29 23.67 0.87
N VAL A 145 -8.09 22.51 0.24
CA VAL A 145 -7.81 21.24 0.96
C VAL A 145 -6.52 21.32 1.77
N ALA A 146 -5.51 22.03 1.26
CA ALA A 146 -4.25 22.22 1.95
C ALA A 146 -4.39 22.90 3.33
N SER A 147 -5.46 23.68 3.54
CA SER A 147 -5.74 24.27 4.86
C SER A 147 -6.35 23.28 5.85
N LEU A 148 -6.88 22.15 5.38
CA LEU A 148 -7.60 21.17 6.18
C LEU A 148 -6.82 19.88 6.42
N VAL A 149 -5.68 19.69 5.71
CA VAL A 149 -4.97 18.41 5.67
C VAL A 149 -3.47 18.62 5.89
N GLU A 150 -2.91 17.90 6.83
CA GLU A 150 -1.49 17.78 7.05
C GLU A 150 -0.96 16.52 6.36
N VAL A 151 0.17 16.64 5.64
CA VAL A 151 0.86 15.53 5.00
C VAL A 151 2.10 15.18 5.80
N ALA A 152 2.17 13.94 6.29
CA ALA A 152 3.34 13.39 6.95
C ALA A 152 3.93 12.25 6.12
N ASP A 153 5.24 12.28 5.90
CA ASP A 153 5.94 11.15 5.34
C ASP A 153 6.05 10.04 6.39
N THR A 154 5.83 8.82 5.97
CA THR A 154 5.88 7.64 6.83
C THR A 154 6.39 6.44 6.04
N VAL A 155 6.63 5.34 6.70
CA VAL A 155 6.88 4.05 6.08
C VAL A 155 5.82 3.06 6.53
N GLY A 156 5.54 2.10 5.71
CA GLY A 156 4.54 1.09 6.03
C GLY A 156 4.60 -0.09 5.09
N VAL A 157 3.72 -1.04 5.30
CA VAL A 157 3.59 -2.21 4.43
C VAL A 157 2.76 -1.84 3.19
N GLU A 158 3.15 -2.38 2.03
CA GLU A 158 2.40 -2.20 0.79
C GLU A 158 1.08 -2.99 0.84
N TYR A 159 1.15 -4.20 1.35
CA TYR A 159 0.00 -5.08 1.52
C TYR A 159 0.17 -5.96 2.76
N VAL A 160 -0.92 -6.46 3.29
CA VAL A 160 -0.95 -7.44 4.38
C VAL A 160 -1.53 -8.73 3.83
N SER A 161 -0.70 -9.77 3.71
CA SER A 161 -1.17 -11.10 3.35
C SER A 161 -1.82 -11.80 4.55
N GLN A 162 -2.77 -12.67 4.23
CA GLN A 162 -3.42 -13.52 5.21
C GLN A 162 -3.37 -14.97 4.74
N PHE A 163 -3.02 -15.85 5.65
CA PHE A 163 -3.13 -17.31 5.47
C PHE A 163 -4.02 -17.86 6.58
N ASN A 164 -5.05 -18.61 6.20
CA ASN A 164 -6.07 -19.10 7.13
C ASN A 164 -6.69 -17.99 8.02
N LEU A 165 -6.96 -16.82 7.44
CA LEU A 165 -7.51 -15.63 8.12
C LEU A 165 -6.56 -14.93 9.12
N TYR A 166 -5.37 -15.44 9.33
CA TYR A 166 -4.34 -14.80 10.15
C TYR A 166 -3.38 -14.01 9.27
N ARG A 167 -2.92 -12.86 9.77
CA ARG A 167 -1.86 -12.11 9.09
C ARG A 167 -0.63 -12.99 8.95
N SER A 168 -0.05 -13.03 7.76
CA SER A 168 1.09 -13.89 7.48
C SER A 168 2.19 -13.19 6.70
N VAL A 169 3.40 -13.70 6.86
CA VAL A 169 4.58 -13.40 6.04
C VAL A 169 5.09 -14.71 5.47
N SER A 170 5.20 -14.77 4.15
CA SER A 170 5.73 -15.94 3.43
C SER A 170 7.25 -15.82 3.32
N LEU A 171 7.95 -16.89 3.70
CA LEU A 171 9.39 -17.06 3.55
C LEU A 171 9.66 -18.17 2.54
N THR A 172 10.63 -17.98 1.65
CA THR A 172 11.02 -18.95 0.63
C THR A 172 12.52 -19.16 0.61
#